data_fe57df4b4b05c778a4fa05f3731e90a0
#
_entry.id   fe57df4b4b05c778a4fa05f3731e90a0
#
_cell.length_a   1.000
_cell.length_b   1.000
_cell.length_c   1.000
_cell.angle_alpha   90.00
_cell.angle_beta   90.00
_cell.angle_gamma   90.00
#
_symmetry.space_group_name_H-M   'P 1'
#
loop_
_entity.id
_entity.type
_entity.pdbx_description
1 polymer ?
#
loop_
_entity_poly.entity_id
_entity_poly.type
_entity_poly.pdbx_seq_one_letter_code
_entity_poly.pdbx_strand_id
1 'polypeptide(L)'
;MRKYLIVPLLLLLGVCGCAQQPAYYAAETLGLGYIKRVVVLPFENNTDNKHAHQRFHDAVTTEILRRGLFEVVEKGEAQRFLREELVRKQQETLDQATAQRLGYELNVEAYLAGSVEDFSERQNGNYRYPVVAATLRIVDVKTGQIIWQSSGSESGYNTSGRIFGFVGADINQVSYRLAQRMLGTITAE
;
A
#
# COMPACT_ATOMS: atom_id res chain seq x y z
N MET A 1 -49.27 -20.46 -1.99
CA MET A 1 -47.97 -20.60 -1.30
C MET A 1 -46.74 -20.16 -2.13
N ARG A 2 -46.84 -19.96 -3.47
CA ARG A 2 -45.71 -19.59 -4.36
C ARG A 2 -45.33 -18.09 -4.34
N LYS A 3 -46.19 -17.22 -3.86
CA LYS A 3 -45.98 -15.75 -3.82
C LYS A 3 -45.09 -15.29 -2.65
N TYR A 4 -44.96 -16.06 -1.56
CA TYR A 4 -44.17 -15.69 -0.38
C TYR A 4 -42.68 -16.09 -0.50
N LEU A 5 -42.31 -16.88 -1.51
CA LEU A 5 -40.91 -17.28 -1.73
C LEU A 5 -40.11 -16.22 -2.54
N ILE A 6 -40.80 -15.33 -3.23
CA ILE A 6 -40.19 -14.29 -4.11
C ILE A 6 -39.64 -13.14 -3.27
N VAL A 7 -40.25 -12.82 -2.15
CA VAL A 7 -39.85 -11.70 -1.28
C VAL A 7 -38.48 -11.93 -0.63
N PRO A 8 -38.14 -13.10 -0.04
CA PRO A 8 -36.80 -13.35 0.50
C PRO A 8 -35.74 -13.48 -0.59
N LEU A 9 -36.08 -13.93 -1.80
CA LEU A 9 -35.17 -14.02 -2.93
C LEU A 9 -34.77 -12.62 -3.46
N LEU A 10 -35.72 -11.67 -3.45
CA LEU A 10 -35.43 -10.26 -3.84
C LEU A 10 -34.58 -9.53 -2.78
N LEU A 11 -34.69 -9.90 -1.51
CA LEU A 11 -33.87 -9.31 -0.43
C LEU A 11 -32.39 -9.77 -0.48
N LEU A 12 -32.12 -10.97 -1.05
CA LEU A 12 -30.75 -11.50 -1.21
C LEU A 12 -29.96 -10.82 -2.35
N LEU A 13 -30.62 -10.19 -3.30
CA LEU A 13 -29.98 -9.55 -4.47
C LEU A 13 -29.47 -8.12 -4.19
N GLY A 14 -29.76 -7.55 -3.01
CA GLY A 14 -29.41 -6.17 -2.66
C GLY A 14 -28.04 -5.95 -2.00
N VAL A 15 -27.20 -6.98 -1.82
CA VAL A 15 -25.93 -6.88 -1.05
C VAL A 15 -24.69 -6.86 -1.95
N CYS A 16 -24.78 -6.44 -3.20
CA CYS A 16 -23.59 -6.12 -4.00
C CYS A 16 -23.04 -4.74 -3.57
N GLY A 17 -22.30 -4.72 -2.45
CA GLY A 17 -21.52 -3.57 -2.06
C GLY A 17 -20.40 -3.35 -3.08
N CYS A 18 -20.41 -2.19 -3.77
CA CYS A 18 -19.29 -1.77 -4.61
C CYS A 18 -18.06 -1.53 -3.72
N ALA A 19 -17.21 -2.53 -3.58
CA ALA A 19 -15.86 -2.33 -3.05
C ALA A 19 -15.08 -1.54 -4.09
N GLN A 20 -14.75 -0.29 -3.80
CA GLN A 20 -13.94 0.56 -4.68
C GLN A 20 -12.53 -0.02 -4.74
N GLN A 21 -12.15 -0.55 -5.92
CA GLN A 21 -10.82 -1.10 -6.11
C GLN A 21 -9.79 0.04 -6.25
N PRO A 22 -8.55 -0.13 -5.78
CA PRO A 22 -7.49 0.82 -6.02
C PRO A 22 -7.20 0.92 -7.52
N ALA A 23 -6.87 2.11 -8.00
CA ALA A 23 -6.33 2.26 -9.34
C ALA A 23 -4.93 1.65 -9.37
N TYR A 24 -4.63 0.80 -10.35
CA TYR A 24 -3.32 0.18 -10.47
C TYR A 24 -2.84 0.14 -11.93
N TYR A 25 -1.53 0.11 -12.09
CA TYR A 25 -0.83 -0.12 -13.34
C TYR A 25 0.15 -1.29 -13.15
N ALA A 26 0.21 -2.18 -14.11
CA ALA A 26 1.23 -3.22 -14.23
C ALA A 26 1.76 -3.21 -15.66
N ALA A 27 3.09 -3.23 -15.82
CA ALA A 27 3.73 -3.23 -17.12
C ALA A 27 3.55 -4.61 -17.78
N GLU A 28 2.92 -4.67 -18.94
CA GLU A 28 2.69 -5.91 -19.69
C GLU A 28 4.00 -6.56 -20.20
N THR A 29 5.03 -5.75 -20.44
CA THR A 29 6.29 -6.20 -21.07
C THR A 29 7.35 -6.66 -20.09
N LEU A 30 7.26 -6.29 -18.83
CA LEU A 30 8.25 -6.58 -17.80
C LEU A 30 7.65 -7.35 -16.63
N GLY A 31 6.81 -8.32 -16.81
CA GLY A 31 6.16 -9.07 -15.73
C GLY A 31 6.90 -9.07 -14.38
N LEU A 32 6.21 -9.17 -13.27
CA LEU A 32 6.83 -9.16 -11.92
C LEU A 32 7.56 -10.48 -11.59
N GLY A 33 7.43 -11.49 -12.45
CA GLY A 33 7.90 -12.87 -12.18
C GLY A 33 9.42 -13.03 -12.03
N TYR A 34 10.23 -12.09 -12.52
CA TYR A 34 11.69 -12.15 -12.33
C TYR A 34 12.14 -11.52 -11.01
N ILE A 35 11.28 -10.75 -10.33
CA ILE A 35 11.62 -10.10 -9.08
C ILE A 35 11.46 -11.10 -7.95
N LYS A 36 12.55 -11.36 -7.26
CA LYS A 36 12.58 -12.25 -6.11
C LYS A 36 12.78 -11.48 -4.82
N ARG A 37 13.65 -10.46 -4.85
CA ARG A 37 14.05 -9.71 -3.69
C ARG A 37 13.89 -8.21 -3.93
N VAL A 38 13.31 -7.52 -2.97
CA VAL A 38 13.06 -6.07 -3.03
C VAL A 38 13.58 -5.38 -1.79
N VAL A 39 13.90 -4.10 -1.94
CA VAL A 39 14.07 -3.20 -0.82
C VAL A 39 12.87 -2.26 -0.74
N VAL A 40 12.29 -2.11 0.44
CA VAL A 40 11.22 -1.14 0.71
C VAL A 40 11.88 0.13 1.22
N LEU A 41 11.82 1.19 0.41
CA LEU A 41 12.40 2.49 0.76
C LEU A 41 11.50 3.22 1.77
N PRO A 42 12.04 4.17 2.55
CA PRO A 42 11.23 5.07 3.36
C PRO A 42 10.19 5.79 2.49
N PHE A 43 8.94 5.83 2.96
CA PHE A 43 7.87 6.51 2.22
C PHE A 43 7.89 8.01 2.45
N GLU A 44 7.47 8.76 1.44
CA GLU A 44 7.23 10.18 1.54
C GLU A 44 6.00 10.44 2.42
N ASN A 45 6.04 11.50 3.22
CA ASN A 45 4.94 11.87 4.10
C ASN A 45 4.34 13.21 3.68
N ASN A 46 3.20 13.16 3.01
CA ASN A 46 2.45 14.33 2.55
C ASN A 46 1.27 14.65 3.51
N THR A 47 1.40 14.23 4.80
CA THR A 47 0.36 14.41 5.81
C THR A 47 0.86 15.19 7.02
N ASP A 48 -0.05 15.70 7.83
CA ASP A 48 0.29 16.37 9.10
C ASP A 48 0.73 15.39 10.21
N ASN A 49 0.47 14.09 10.03
CA ASN A 49 0.86 13.08 11.01
C ASN A 49 2.32 12.65 10.81
N LYS A 50 3.19 13.05 11.73
CA LYS A 50 4.65 12.81 11.66
C LYS A 50 5.04 11.34 11.48
N HIS A 51 4.20 10.39 11.89
CA HIS A 51 4.49 8.95 11.86
C HIS A 51 3.70 8.18 10.79
N ALA A 52 2.91 8.87 9.95
CA ALA A 52 2.07 8.24 8.94
C ALA A 52 2.87 7.32 8.01
N HIS A 53 3.97 7.85 7.46
CA HIS A 53 4.82 7.12 6.52
C HIS A 53 5.44 5.86 7.14
N GLN A 54 5.88 5.92 8.39
CA GLN A 54 6.45 4.76 9.08
C GLN A 54 5.41 3.67 9.34
N ARG A 55 4.22 4.06 9.85
CA ARG A 55 3.13 3.12 10.12
C ARG A 55 2.64 2.44 8.85
N PHE A 56 2.48 3.19 7.77
CA PHE A 56 2.05 2.62 6.49
C PHE A 56 3.14 1.75 5.85
N HIS A 57 4.41 2.17 5.92
CA HIS A 57 5.56 1.36 5.51
C HIS A 57 5.59 0.00 6.21
N ASP A 58 5.39 -0.01 7.54
CA ASP A 58 5.39 -1.25 8.32
C ASP A 58 4.19 -2.15 7.95
N ALA A 59 3.01 -1.57 7.67
CA ALA A 59 1.84 -2.31 7.19
C ALA A 59 2.11 -2.94 5.80
N VAL A 60 2.71 -2.20 4.88
CA VAL A 60 3.06 -2.68 3.53
C VAL A 60 4.11 -3.79 3.61
N THR A 61 5.18 -3.59 4.38
CA THR A 61 6.23 -4.59 4.55
C THR A 61 5.68 -5.89 5.14
N THR A 62 4.85 -5.77 6.18
CA THR A 62 4.20 -6.93 6.80
C THR A 62 3.33 -7.69 5.80
N GLU A 63 2.57 -6.98 4.96
CA GLU A 63 1.71 -7.61 3.97
C GLU A 63 2.50 -8.30 2.84
N ILE A 64 3.62 -7.73 2.38
CA ILE A 64 4.52 -8.36 1.42
C ILE A 64 5.03 -9.70 1.97
N LEU A 65 5.52 -9.69 3.22
CA LEU A 65 6.03 -10.89 3.89
C LEU A 65 4.93 -11.92 4.13
N ARG A 66 3.75 -11.49 4.60
CA ARG A 66 2.60 -12.36 4.86
C ARG A 66 2.13 -13.11 3.62
N ARG A 67 2.17 -12.45 2.46
CA ARG A 67 1.80 -13.05 1.17
C ARG A 67 2.92 -13.83 0.50
N GLY A 68 4.16 -13.66 0.95
CA GLY A 68 5.32 -14.24 0.28
C GLY A 68 5.52 -13.69 -1.13
N LEU A 69 5.20 -12.40 -1.35
CA LEU A 69 5.33 -11.77 -2.67
C LEU A 69 6.78 -11.66 -3.09
N PHE A 70 7.64 -11.23 -2.18
CA PHE A 70 9.06 -11.00 -2.39
C PHE A 70 9.84 -11.27 -1.09
N GLU A 71 11.12 -11.57 -1.21
CA GLU A 71 12.06 -11.41 -0.12
C GLU A 71 12.31 -9.92 0.12
N VAL A 72 12.30 -9.47 1.38
CA VAL A 72 12.49 -8.06 1.73
C VAL A 72 13.83 -7.88 2.42
N VAL A 73 14.62 -6.91 1.92
CA VAL A 73 15.86 -6.48 2.57
C VAL A 73 15.54 -5.89 3.94
N GLU A 74 16.37 -6.22 4.94
CA GLU A 74 16.19 -5.73 6.31
C GLU A 74 16.27 -4.19 6.34
N LYS A 75 15.40 -3.56 7.11
CA LYS A 75 15.23 -2.09 7.18
C LYS A 75 16.53 -1.35 7.55
N GLY A 76 17.32 -1.91 8.46
CA GLY A 76 18.59 -1.29 8.88
C GLY A 76 19.65 -1.33 7.78
N GLU A 77 19.68 -2.38 6.96
CA GLU A 77 20.56 -2.48 5.79
C GLU A 77 20.19 -1.44 4.73
N ALA A 78 18.91 -1.33 4.40
CA ALA A 78 18.40 -0.32 3.49
C ALA A 78 18.71 1.11 3.96
N GLN A 79 18.48 1.39 5.25
CA GLN A 79 18.77 2.70 5.83
C GLN A 79 20.27 3.02 5.86
N ARG A 80 21.15 2.03 6.04
CA ARG A 80 22.60 2.23 5.99
C ARG A 80 23.02 2.67 4.59
N PHE A 81 22.61 1.95 3.58
CA PHE A 81 22.86 2.30 2.18
C PHE A 81 22.40 3.73 1.86
N LEU A 82 21.15 4.06 2.21
CA LEU A 82 20.60 5.39 1.93
C LEU A 82 21.38 6.51 2.63
N ARG A 83 21.79 6.33 3.88
CA ARG A 83 22.60 7.32 4.59
C ARG A 83 23.95 7.55 3.90
N GLU A 84 24.62 6.49 3.46
CA GLU A 84 25.89 6.58 2.76
C GLU A 84 25.75 7.31 1.43
N GLU A 85 24.66 7.05 0.69
CA GLU A 85 24.39 7.74 -0.57
C GLU A 85 24.03 9.22 -0.40
N LEU A 86 23.18 9.56 0.57
CA LEU A 86 22.84 10.96 0.87
C LEU A 86 24.06 11.79 1.23
N VAL A 87 24.99 11.23 2.03
CA VAL A 87 26.25 11.90 2.37
C VAL A 87 27.14 12.07 1.13
N ARG A 88 27.15 11.08 0.22
CA ARG A 88 28.01 11.10 -0.97
C ARG A 88 27.54 12.11 -2.02
N LYS A 89 26.24 12.18 -2.29
CA LYS A 89 25.70 12.93 -3.44
C LYS A 89 25.06 14.26 -3.11
N GLN A 90 24.75 14.54 -1.84
CA GLN A 90 23.97 15.72 -1.43
C GLN A 90 22.63 15.84 -2.21
N GLN A 91 22.05 14.71 -2.63
CA GLN A 91 20.81 14.65 -3.41
C GLN A 91 19.68 14.03 -2.58
N GLU A 92 18.48 14.59 -2.69
CA GLU A 92 17.30 14.12 -1.99
C GLU A 92 16.55 13.02 -2.77
N THR A 93 16.85 12.82 -4.06
CA THR A 93 16.15 11.87 -4.92
C THR A 93 17.04 10.73 -5.39
N LEU A 94 16.44 9.54 -5.51
CA LEU A 94 17.11 8.35 -6.02
C LEU A 94 17.21 8.44 -7.55
N ASP A 95 18.39 8.78 -8.09
CA ASP A 95 18.64 8.74 -9.52
C ASP A 95 18.90 7.30 -10.01
N GLN A 96 18.89 7.09 -11.33
CA GLN A 96 19.07 5.77 -11.93
C GLN A 96 20.41 5.12 -11.54
N ALA A 97 21.48 5.88 -11.47
CA ALA A 97 22.80 5.36 -11.10
C ALA A 97 22.81 4.87 -9.64
N THR A 98 22.15 5.59 -8.74
CA THR A 98 21.96 5.18 -7.34
C THR A 98 21.06 3.95 -7.24
N ALA A 99 19.99 3.86 -8.06
CA ALA A 99 19.12 2.69 -8.11
C ALA A 99 19.89 1.44 -8.57
N GLN A 100 20.75 1.55 -9.59
CA GLN A 100 21.60 0.44 -10.03
C GLN A 100 22.60 -0.01 -8.96
N ARG A 101 23.20 0.94 -8.24
CA ARG A 101 24.09 0.63 -7.12
C ARG A 101 23.35 -0.04 -5.97
N LEU A 102 22.16 0.45 -5.62
CA LEU A 102 21.28 -0.17 -4.63
C LEU A 102 21.00 -1.63 -5.03
N GLY A 103 20.67 -1.87 -6.29
CA GLY A 103 20.48 -3.22 -6.83
C GLY A 103 21.69 -4.12 -6.66
N TYR A 104 22.88 -3.60 -6.91
CA TYR A 104 24.13 -4.35 -6.78
C TYR A 104 24.50 -4.61 -5.30
N GLU A 105 24.50 -3.57 -4.46
CA GLU A 105 24.96 -3.66 -3.08
C GLU A 105 24.00 -4.45 -2.18
N LEU A 106 22.68 -4.31 -2.39
CA LEU A 106 21.66 -5.02 -1.62
C LEU A 106 21.18 -6.31 -2.29
N ASN A 107 21.70 -6.62 -3.48
CA ASN A 107 21.31 -7.77 -4.29
C ASN A 107 19.79 -7.86 -4.47
N VAL A 108 19.19 -6.79 -5.02
CA VAL A 108 17.75 -6.69 -5.30
C VAL A 108 17.48 -6.40 -6.77
N GLU A 109 16.38 -6.90 -7.29
CA GLU A 109 15.93 -6.63 -8.65
C GLU A 109 15.10 -5.34 -8.75
N ALA A 110 14.42 -4.97 -7.67
CA ALA A 110 13.56 -3.79 -7.66
C ALA A 110 13.54 -3.13 -6.27
N TYR A 111 13.09 -1.87 -6.24
CA TYR A 111 12.74 -1.21 -5.01
C TYR A 111 11.26 -0.82 -4.99
N LEU A 112 10.65 -0.86 -3.80
CA LEU A 112 9.33 -0.35 -3.56
C LEU A 112 9.45 1.03 -2.92
N ALA A 113 8.90 2.04 -3.59
CA ALA A 113 8.76 3.39 -3.08
C ALA A 113 7.28 3.72 -2.88
N GLY A 114 6.98 4.69 -2.05
CA GLY A 114 5.61 5.11 -1.79
C GLY A 114 5.51 6.48 -1.17
N SER A 115 4.28 7.01 -1.16
CA SER A 115 3.91 8.23 -0.46
C SER A 115 2.59 8.02 0.28
N VAL A 116 2.44 8.70 1.42
CA VAL A 116 1.20 8.74 2.19
C VAL A 116 0.59 10.12 2.01
N GLU A 117 -0.63 10.15 1.46
CA GLU A 117 -1.33 11.38 1.06
C GLU A 117 -2.36 11.81 2.11
N ASP A 118 -2.96 10.86 2.83
CA ASP A 118 -3.91 11.12 3.91
C ASP A 118 -3.67 10.10 5.04
N PHE A 119 -3.63 10.57 6.27
CA PHE A 119 -3.53 9.75 7.46
C PHE A 119 -4.19 10.50 8.60
N SER A 120 -5.50 10.62 8.52
CA SER A 120 -6.29 11.50 9.36
C SER A 120 -7.49 10.82 9.98
N GLU A 121 -8.05 11.45 11.01
CA GLU A 121 -9.38 11.12 11.52
C GLU A 121 -10.37 12.13 10.97
N ARG A 122 -11.46 11.64 10.40
CA ARG A 122 -12.59 12.44 9.93
C ARG A 122 -13.78 12.27 10.86
N GLN A 123 -14.69 13.23 10.83
CA GLN A 123 -15.90 13.23 11.63
C GLN A 123 -17.14 13.42 10.77
N ASN A 124 -18.16 12.60 11.03
CA ASN A 124 -19.48 12.75 10.43
C ASN A 124 -20.54 12.73 11.56
N GLY A 125 -21.04 13.90 11.92
CA GLY A 125 -21.83 14.10 13.13
C GLY A 125 -20.98 13.79 14.37
N ASN A 126 -21.43 12.87 15.21
CA ASN A 126 -20.70 12.43 16.41
C ASN A 126 -19.80 11.21 16.18
N TYR A 127 -19.73 10.70 14.93
CA TYR A 127 -18.96 9.51 14.60
C TYR A 127 -17.62 9.89 13.99
N ARG A 128 -16.53 9.47 14.64
CA ARG A 128 -15.14 9.64 14.12
C ARG A 128 -14.68 8.36 13.45
N TYR A 129 -13.94 8.51 12.37
CA TYR A 129 -13.39 7.40 11.62
C TYR A 129 -12.07 7.77 10.95
N PRO A 130 -11.10 6.85 10.89
CA PRO A 130 -9.84 7.08 10.22
C PRO A 130 -9.97 6.99 8.69
N VAL A 131 -9.12 7.73 8.01
CA VAL A 131 -8.90 7.67 6.56
C VAL A 131 -7.41 7.56 6.29
N VAL A 132 -7.03 6.65 5.38
CA VAL A 132 -5.66 6.51 4.90
C VAL A 132 -5.69 6.50 3.38
N ALA A 133 -4.83 7.30 2.75
CA ALA A 133 -4.61 7.31 1.31
C ALA A 133 -3.12 7.25 1.02
N ALA A 134 -2.75 6.47 0.00
CA ALA A 134 -1.35 6.25 -0.34
C ALA A 134 -1.18 5.88 -1.82
N THR A 135 0.05 6.07 -2.30
CA THR A 135 0.52 5.56 -3.58
C THR A 135 1.77 4.70 -3.35
N LEU A 136 1.82 3.55 -4.00
CA LEU A 136 2.96 2.63 -4.00
C LEU A 136 3.40 2.38 -5.43
N ARG A 137 4.72 2.22 -5.64
CA ARG A 137 5.30 1.88 -6.93
C ARG A 137 6.47 0.91 -6.77
N ILE A 138 6.58 -0.06 -7.65
CA ILE A 138 7.74 -0.94 -7.78
C ILE A 138 8.52 -0.50 -9.01
N VAL A 139 9.81 -0.26 -8.83
CA VAL A 139 10.72 0.24 -9.86
C VAL A 139 11.85 -0.73 -10.04
N ASP A 140 12.10 -1.15 -11.28
CA ASP A 140 13.23 -1.99 -11.65
C ASP A 140 14.55 -1.23 -11.47
N VAL A 141 15.52 -1.81 -10.76
CA VAL A 141 16.79 -1.13 -10.45
C VAL A 141 17.69 -0.96 -11.66
N LYS A 142 17.58 -1.81 -12.69
CA LYS A 142 18.43 -1.78 -13.88
C LYS A 142 17.98 -0.72 -14.86
N THR A 143 16.66 -0.65 -15.10
CA THR A 143 16.07 0.22 -16.12
C THR A 143 15.54 1.53 -15.56
N GLY A 144 15.23 1.59 -14.27
CA GLY A 144 14.54 2.73 -13.64
C GLY A 144 13.05 2.83 -14.01
N GLN A 145 12.50 1.80 -14.68
CA GLN A 145 11.09 1.80 -15.09
C GLN A 145 10.17 1.40 -13.95
N ILE A 146 9.02 2.07 -13.87
CA ILE A 146 7.94 1.66 -12.99
C ILE A 146 7.28 0.43 -13.62
N ILE A 147 7.37 -0.71 -12.94
CA ILE A 147 6.81 -1.97 -13.40
C ILE A 147 5.45 -2.29 -12.75
N TRP A 148 5.17 -1.67 -11.63
CA TRP A 148 3.87 -1.71 -10.98
C TRP A 148 3.66 -0.44 -10.17
N GLN A 149 2.43 0.07 -10.17
CA GLN A 149 1.99 1.18 -9.32
C GLN A 149 0.55 0.97 -8.91
N SER A 150 0.24 1.30 -7.66
CA SER A 150 -1.13 1.31 -7.16
C SER A 150 -1.35 2.54 -6.29
N SER A 151 -2.52 3.17 -6.47
CA SER A 151 -2.97 4.31 -5.67
C SER A 151 -4.35 4.00 -5.12
N GLY A 152 -4.58 4.31 -3.85
CA GLY A 152 -5.86 4.03 -3.24
C GLY A 152 -6.08 4.76 -1.93
N SER A 153 -7.32 4.71 -1.48
CA SER A 153 -7.71 5.18 -0.15
C SER A 153 -8.60 4.16 0.54
N GLU A 154 -8.52 4.13 1.85
CA GLU A 154 -9.33 3.27 2.71
C GLU A 154 -9.91 4.09 3.85
N SER A 155 -11.14 3.78 4.24
CA SER A 155 -11.84 4.47 5.32
C SER A 155 -12.31 3.47 6.37
N GLY A 156 -12.20 3.86 7.63
CA GLY A 156 -12.82 3.17 8.77
C GLY A 156 -14.30 3.48 8.94
N TYR A 157 -14.90 4.27 8.02
CA TYR A 157 -16.32 4.58 8.10
C TYR A 157 -17.16 3.31 8.02
N ASN A 158 -18.05 3.15 9.00
CA ASN A 158 -18.98 2.03 9.05
C ASN A 158 -20.38 2.55 9.40
N THR A 159 -21.34 2.34 8.52
CA THR A 159 -22.73 2.78 8.69
C THR A 159 -23.36 2.15 9.94
N SER A 160 -23.11 0.88 10.21
CA SER A 160 -23.60 0.21 11.42
C SER A 160 -22.96 0.77 12.69
N GLY A 161 -21.66 1.08 12.67
CA GLY A 161 -20.98 1.76 13.77
C GLY A 161 -21.59 3.13 14.08
N ARG A 162 -21.93 3.90 13.04
CA ARG A 162 -22.59 5.20 13.18
C ARG A 162 -23.98 5.09 13.79
N ILE A 163 -24.77 4.08 13.38
CA ILE A 163 -26.18 3.93 13.82
C ILE A 163 -26.25 3.31 15.21
N PHE A 164 -25.43 2.32 15.51
CA PHE A 164 -25.50 1.50 16.72
C PHE A 164 -24.38 1.79 17.74
N GLY A 165 -23.48 2.74 17.44
CA GLY A 165 -22.38 3.12 18.35
C GLY A 165 -21.27 2.06 18.48
N PHE A 166 -21.14 1.13 17.52
CA PHE A 166 -20.04 0.18 17.53
C PHE A 166 -18.70 0.89 17.28
N VAL A 167 -17.66 0.42 17.97
CA VAL A 167 -16.30 0.91 17.76
C VAL A 167 -15.88 0.62 16.31
N GLY A 168 -15.53 1.69 15.60
CA GLY A 168 -15.01 1.60 14.22
C GLY A 168 -13.61 0.97 14.17
N ALA A 169 -13.14 0.69 12.96
CA ALA A 169 -11.76 0.27 12.75
C ALA A 169 -10.80 1.38 13.20
N ASP A 170 -9.68 1.00 13.83
CA ASP A 170 -8.61 1.94 14.12
C ASP A 170 -7.76 2.23 12.85
N ILE A 171 -6.94 3.26 12.91
CA ILE A 171 -6.15 3.72 11.77
C ILE A 171 -5.12 2.68 11.30
N ASN A 172 -4.62 1.81 12.18
CA ASN A 172 -3.70 0.74 11.80
C ASN A 172 -4.44 -0.34 11.01
N GLN A 173 -5.65 -0.73 11.45
CA GLN A 173 -6.50 -1.66 10.72
C GLN A 173 -6.85 -1.14 9.32
N VAL A 174 -7.12 0.18 9.20
CA VAL A 174 -7.37 0.83 7.92
C VAL A 174 -6.12 0.80 7.05
N SER A 175 -4.94 1.06 7.62
CA SER A 175 -3.65 0.97 6.92
C SER A 175 -3.38 -0.42 6.39
N TYR A 176 -3.60 -1.47 7.19
CA TYR A 176 -3.45 -2.86 6.74
C TYR A 176 -4.44 -3.22 5.63
N ARG A 177 -5.71 -2.82 5.73
CA ARG A 177 -6.69 -3.07 4.66
C ARG A 177 -6.31 -2.37 3.37
N LEU A 178 -5.80 -1.14 3.43
CA LEU A 178 -5.31 -0.44 2.25
C LEU A 178 -4.12 -1.18 1.62
N ALA A 179 -3.11 -1.55 2.42
CA ALA A 179 -1.96 -2.31 1.96
C ALA A 179 -2.37 -3.65 1.31
N GLN A 180 -3.30 -4.39 1.92
CA GLN A 180 -3.84 -5.64 1.38
C GLN A 180 -4.51 -5.46 0.02
N ARG A 181 -5.32 -4.41 -0.13
CA ARG A 181 -6.00 -4.12 -1.40
C ARG A 181 -5.03 -3.71 -2.48
N MET A 182 -4.07 -2.82 -2.16
CA MET A 182 -3.08 -2.34 -3.12
C MET A 182 -2.18 -3.47 -3.59
N LEU A 183 -1.57 -4.22 -2.67
CA LEU A 183 -0.70 -5.37 -2.99
C LEU A 183 -1.48 -6.56 -3.57
N GLY A 184 -2.80 -6.60 -3.36
CA GLY A 184 -3.69 -7.58 -3.97
C GLY A 184 -3.81 -7.46 -5.49
N THR A 185 -3.38 -6.35 -6.06
CA THR A 185 -3.32 -6.14 -7.52
C THR A 185 -2.04 -6.72 -8.13
N ILE A 186 -1.06 -7.15 -7.31
CA ILE A 186 0.10 -7.90 -7.77
C ILE A 186 -0.36 -9.34 -8.01
N THR A 187 -0.52 -9.70 -9.26
CA THR A 187 -0.74 -11.10 -9.67
C THR A 187 0.63 -11.75 -9.88
N ALA A 188 0.91 -12.82 -9.13
CA ALA A 188 2.02 -13.72 -9.46
C ALA A 188 1.58 -14.50 -10.72
N GLU A 189 2.15 -14.18 -11.88
CA GLU A 189 2.09 -15.04 -13.05
C GLU A 189 3.12 -16.17 -12.93
#